data_401f80f181b78b726e3265b71ae42ba3
#
_entry.id   401f80f181b78b726e3265b71ae42ba3
#
_cell.length_a   1.000
_cell.length_b   1.000
_cell.length_c   1.000
_cell.angle_alpha   90.00
_cell.angle_beta   90.00
_cell.angle_gamma   90.00
#
_symmetry.space_group_name_H-M   'P 1'
#
loop_
_entity.id
_entity.type
_entity.pdbx_description
1 polymer ?
#
loop_
_entity_poly.entity_id
_entity_poly.type
_entity_poly.pdbx_seq_one_letter_code
_entity_poly.pdbx_strand_id
1 'polypeptide(L)'
;MFSATMTKDVDALILDFFKKPEKISVAVSGTPLDNIIQESYNVPNFFTKVNLLNDFLKDKETFHKVLVFVAFKRTADLLFKHLEEVFGSETCVIHSNKTQNYRIRSIRQFDEGNNRILVATDVMARG
;
A
#
# COMPACT_ATOMS: atom_id res chain seq x y z
N MET A 1 -16.34 4.50 -18.74
CA MET A 1 -15.13 4.87 -17.96
C MET A 1 -15.33 4.38 -16.53
N PHE A 2 -14.31 3.78 -15.92
CA PHE A 2 -14.36 3.29 -14.53
C PHE A 2 -13.22 3.94 -13.76
N SER A 3 -13.49 4.43 -12.55
CA SER A 3 -12.49 4.98 -11.64
C SER A 3 -12.88 4.69 -10.20
N ALA A 4 -11.89 4.37 -9.36
CA ALA A 4 -12.09 4.18 -7.92
C ALA A 4 -12.22 5.53 -7.18
N THR A 5 -11.68 6.60 -7.74
CA THR A 5 -11.72 7.95 -7.17
C THR A 5 -12.18 8.96 -8.23
N MET A 6 -13.09 9.86 -7.86
CA MET A 6 -13.54 10.95 -8.72
C MET A 6 -12.90 12.25 -8.25
N THR A 7 -11.80 12.63 -8.91
CA THR A 7 -11.17 13.94 -8.70
C THR A 7 -11.84 15.00 -9.59
N LYS A 8 -11.66 16.30 -9.28
CA LYS A 8 -12.17 17.40 -10.10
C LYS A 8 -11.69 17.32 -11.55
N ASP A 9 -10.45 16.86 -11.77
CA ASP A 9 -9.87 16.72 -13.12
C ASP A 9 -10.54 15.59 -13.90
N VAL A 10 -10.91 14.49 -13.23
CA VAL A 10 -11.66 13.38 -13.84
C VAL A 10 -13.08 13.83 -14.19
N ASP A 11 -13.76 14.58 -13.32
CA ASP A 11 -15.08 15.14 -13.61
C ASP A 11 -15.02 16.12 -14.80
N ALA A 12 -13.99 16.96 -14.91
CA ALA A 12 -13.77 17.84 -16.06
C ALA A 12 -13.59 17.05 -17.37
N LEU A 13 -12.74 16.03 -17.35
CA LEU A 13 -12.55 15.14 -18.51
C LEU A 13 -13.85 14.45 -18.94
N ILE A 14 -14.68 14.04 -17.99
CA ILE A 14 -15.97 13.42 -18.32
C ILE A 14 -16.89 14.42 -19.05
N LEU A 15 -16.94 15.67 -18.59
CA LEU A 15 -17.76 16.71 -19.22
C LEU A 15 -17.28 17.07 -20.64
N ASP A 16 -15.96 17.03 -20.87
CA ASP A 16 -15.36 17.37 -22.17
C ASP A 16 -15.56 16.26 -23.21
N PHE A 17 -15.48 14.99 -22.81
CA PHE A 17 -15.45 13.86 -23.73
C PHE A 17 -16.80 13.12 -23.88
N PHE A 18 -17.71 13.26 -22.93
CA PHE A 18 -18.97 12.50 -22.94
C PHE A 18 -20.20 13.42 -22.99
N LYS A 19 -21.08 13.16 -23.94
CA LYS A 19 -22.40 13.84 -24.05
C LYS A 19 -23.41 13.13 -23.14
N LYS A 20 -23.80 13.80 -22.04
CA LYS A 20 -24.76 13.29 -21.05
C LYS A 20 -24.37 11.92 -20.46
N PRO A 21 -23.20 11.80 -19.77
CA PRO A 21 -22.82 10.56 -19.15
C PRO A 21 -23.76 10.21 -18.01
N GLU A 22 -24.15 8.95 -17.89
CA GLU A 22 -24.84 8.44 -16.72
C GLU A 22 -23.80 8.04 -15.66
N LYS A 23 -23.95 8.58 -14.44
CA LYS A 23 -23.03 8.33 -13.33
C LYS A 23 -23.64 7.28 -12.39
N ILE A 24 -23.02 6.09 -12.36
CA ILE A 24 -23.37 5.03 -11.41
C ILE A 24 -22.31 5.01 -10.31
N SER A 25 -22.71 5.28 -9.07
CA SER A 25 -21.82 5.23 -7.90
C SER A 25 -22.23 4.09 -6.98
N VAL A 26 -21.29 3.21 -6.66
CA VAL A 26 -21.52 2.02 -5.81
C VAL A 26 -21.18 2.28 -4.33
N ALA A 27 -20.37 3.32 -4.05
CA ALA A 27 -20.03 3.74 -2.71
C ALA A 27 -19.95 5.26 -2.61
N VAL A 28 -20.20 5.80 -1.42
CA VAL A 28 -19.97 7.23 -1.13
C VAL A 28 -18.48 7.45 -1.00
N SER A 29 -17.88 8.11 -1.99
CA SER A 29 -16.46 8.45 -1.99
C SER A 29 -16.16 9.41 -0.81
N GLY A 30 -15.22 9.04 0.05
CA GLY A 30 -14.72 9.93 1.10
C GLY A 30 -15.37 9.77 2.48
N THR A 31 -16.18 8.75 2.71
CA THR A 31 -16.60 8.41 4.08
C THR A 31 -15.41 7.74 4.80
N PRO A 32 -14.88 8.31 5.90
CA PRO A 32 -13.92 7.61 6.74
C PRO A 32 -14.56 6.30 7.18
N LEU A 33 -13.81 5.21 7.12
CA LEU A 33 -14.27 3.96 7.71
C LEU A 33 -14.17 4.14 9.23
N ASP A 34 -15.28 4.20 9.93
CA ASP A 34 -15.37 4.42 11.39
C ASP A 34 -14.58 3.34 12.19
N ASN A 35 -14.23 2.25 11.53
CA ASN A 35 -13.50 1.12 12.11
C ASN A 35 -11.97 1.19 11.89
N ILE A 36 -11.44 2.28 11.29
CA ILE A 36 -9.99 2.44 11.07
C ILE A 36 -9.43 3.44 12.06
N ILE A 37 -8.56 2.97 12.96
CA ILE A 37 -7.76 3.82 13.83
C ILE A 37 -6.61 4.39 13.00
N GLN A 38 -6.47 5.71 12.99
CA GLN A 38 -5.41 6.41 12.27
C GLN A 38 -4.51 7.15 13.24
N GLU A 39 -3.22 6.87 13.16
CA GLU A 39 -2.20 7.52 13.99
C GLU A 39 -1.09 8.10 13.11
N SER A 40 -0.48 9.18 13.56
CA SER A 40 0.64 9.81 12.86
C SER A 40 1.80 10.07 13.81
N TYR A 41 3.01 9.78 13.36
CA TYR A 41 4.24 9.94 14.13
C TYR A 41 5.19 10.88 13.38
N ASN A 42 5.56 11.98 14.01
CA ASN A 42 6.58 12.88 13.49
C ASN A 42 7.97 12.34 13.81
N VAL A 43 8.74 12.01 12.78
CA VAL A 43 10.09 11.47 12.90
C VAL A 43 11.09 12.30 12.09
N PRO A 44 12.30 12.58 12.62
CA PRO A 44 13.23 13.54 12.02
C PRO A 44 13.89 13.05 10.73
N ASN A 45 14.01 11.73 10.53
CA ASN A 45 14.70 11.18 9.37
C ASN A 45 14.24 9.74 9.05
N PHE A 46 14.75 9.21 7.93
CA PHE A 46 14.40 7.88 7.45
C PHE A 46 14.85 6.76 8.40
N PHE A 47 16.02 6.86 9.02
CA PHE A 47 16.50 5.82 9.94
C PHE A 47 15.62 5.71 11.19
N THR A 48 15.23 6.85 11.77
CA THR A 48 14.29 6.87 12.89
C THR A 48 12.94 6.27 12.50
N LYS A 49 12.47 6.53 11.27
CA LYS A 49 11.24 5.93 10.74
C LYS A 49 11.34 4.41 10.64
N VAL A 50 12.46 3.90 10.14
CA VAL A 50 12.72 2.45 10.03
C VAL A 50 12.79 1.81 11.41
N ASN A 51 13.46 2.45 12.38
CA ASN A 51 13.54 1.95 13.76
C ASN A 51 12.16 1.88 14.41
N LEU A 52 11.36 2.92 14.27
CA LEU A 52 9.98 2.93 14.77
C LEU A 52 9.13 1.81 14.13
N LEU A 53 9.26 1.62 12.82
CA LEU A 53 8.61 0.51 12.12
C LEU A 53 9.06 -0.85 12.66
N ASN A 54 10.37 -1.04 12.87
CA ASN A 54 10.89 -2.28 13.46
C ASN A 54 10.31 -2.53 14.85
N ASP A 55 10.16 -1.51 15.69
CA ASP A 55 9.59 -1.65 17.03
C ASP A 55 8.11 -2.06 16.95
N PHE A 56 7.32 -1.50 16.05
CA PHE A 56 5.95 -2.00 15.81
C PHE A 56 5.94 -3.44 15.33
N LEU A 57 6.81 -3.80 14.39
CA LEU A 57 6.84 -5.14 13.81
C LEU A 57 7.32 -6.25 14.78
N LYS A 58 7.95 -5.90 15.91
CA LYS A 58 8.30 -6.86 16.96
C LYS A 58 7.06 -7.39 17.69
N ASP A 59 6.03 -6.58 17.83
CA ASP A 59 4.74 -6.99 18.37
C ASP A 59 3.93 -7.74 17.31
N LYS A 60 4.15 -9.04 17.24
CA LYS A 60 3.49 -9.92 16.24
C LYS A 60 2.03 -10.17 16.54
N GLU A 61 1.60 -10.00 17.78
CA GLU A 61 0.21 -10.20 18.17
C GLU A 61 -0.68 -9.07 17.67
N THR A 62 -0.24 -7.83 17.85
CA THR A 62 -0.93 -6.64 17.34
C THR A 62 -0.75 -6.49 15.82
N PHE A 63 0.47 -6.64 15.32
CA PHE A 63 0.83 -6.43 13.91
C PHE A 63 1.06 -7.75 13.17
N HIS A 64 0.05 -8.63 13.21
CA HIS A 64 0.11 -9.96 12.60
C HIS A 64 0.09 -9.95 11.06
N LYS A 65 -0.40 -8.89 10.42
CA LYS A 65 -0.42 -8.71 8.96
C LYS A 65 -0.24 -7.22 8.63
N VAL A 66 0.88 -6.86 8.02
CA VAL A 66 1.31 -5.47 7.85
C VAL A 66 1.62 -5.13 6.41
N LEU A 67 0.97 -4.09 5.91
CA LEU A 67 1.23 -3.52 4.59
C LEU A 67 1.93 -2.18 4.75
N VAL A 68 3.14 -2.06 4.21
CA VAL A 68 3.98 -0.87 4.30
C VAL A 68 4.06 -0.17 2.95
N PHE A 69 3.48 1.01 2.83
CA PHE A 69 3.58 1.82 1.62
C PHE A 69 4.77 2.77 1.66
N VAL A 70 5.50 2.84 0.55
CA VAL A 70 6.60 3.79 0.34
C VAL A 70 6.47 4.45 -1.03
N ALA A 71 6.95 5.70 -1.13
CA ALA A 71 6.77 6.51 -2.34
C ALA A 71 7.59 6.00 -3.54
N PHE A 72 8.79 5.44 -3.30
CA PHE A 72 9.74 5.11 -4.37
C PHE A 72 10.16 3.64 -4.33
N LYS A 73 10.37 3.06 -5.53
CA LYS A 73 10.85 1.67 -5.70
C LYS A 73 12.20 1.41 -5.01
N ARG A 74 13.13 2.38 -5.10
CA ARG A 74 14.43 2.30 -4.42
C ARG A 74 14.27 2.22 -2.90
N THR A 75 13.35 3.00 -2.35
CA THR A 75 13.02 2.95 -0.92
C THR A 75 12.37 1.63 -0.55
N ALA A 76 11.51 1.07 -1.42
CA ALA A 76 10.90 -0.24 -1.21
C ALA A 76 11.95 -1.36 -1.15
N ASP A 77 12.89 -1.40 -2.11
CA ASP A 77 13.96 -2.40 -2.13
C ASP A 77 14.91 -2.24 -0.91
N LEU A 78 15.26 -0.99 -0.54
CA LEU A 78 16.11 -0.72 0.61
C LEU A 78 15.45 -1.16 1.93
N LEU A 79 14.19 -0.80 2.10
CA LEU A 79 13.41 -1.17 3.27
C LEU A 79 13.20 -2.68 3.35
N PHE A 80 12.86 -3.32 2.23
CA PHE A 80 12.71 -4.76 2.13
C PHE A 80 14.00 -5.49 2.59
N LYS A 81 15.15 -5.07 2.05
CA LYS A 81 16.44 -5.66 2.42
C LYS A 81 16.71 -5.56 3.92
N HIS A 82 16.45 -4.40 4.51
CA HIS A 82 16.60 -4.19 5.94
C HIS A 82 15.63 -5.08 6.76
N LEU A 83 14.37 -5.14 6.36
CA LEU A 83 13.37 -5.96 7.05
C LEU A 83 13.61 -7.46 6.86
N GLU A 84 14.13 -7.88 5.70
CA GLU A 84 14.53 -9.25 5.43
C GLU A 84 15.69 -9.71 6.33
N GLU A 85 16.65 -8.82 6.61
CA GLU A 85 17.74 -9.09 7.57
C GLU A 85 17.23 -9.31 9.00
N VAL A 86 16.13 -8.62 9.40
CA VAL A 86 15.58 -8.68 10.76
C VAL A 86 14.50 -9.76 10.91
N PHE A 87 13.59 -9.87 9.93
CA PHE A 87 12.39 -10.72 9.98
C PHE A 87 12.42 -11.89 8.98
N GLY A 88 13.47 -12.00 8.18
CA GLY A 88 13.67 -13.12 7.26
C GLY A 88 12.53 -13.31 6.25
N SER A 89 12.08 -14.55 6.11
CA SER A 89 11.05 -14.95 5.14
C SER A 89 9.65 -14.40 5.42
N GLU A 90 9.43 -13.72 6.56
CA GLU A 90 8.15 -13.06 6.85
C GLU A 90 7.91 -11.82 5.98
N THR A 91 8.92 -11.38 5.22
CA THR A 91 8.89 -10.13 4.46
C THR A 91 8.85 -10.39 2.96
N CYS A 92 8.05 -9.62 2.23
CA CYS A 92 8.07 -9.57 0.77
C CYS A 92 7.93 -8.12 0.26
N VAL A 93 8.26 -7.89 -1.02
CA VAL A 93 8.23 -6.55 -1.63
C VAL A 93 7.59 -6.61 -3.01
N ILE A 94 6.73 -5.62 -3.31
CA ILE A 94 6.13 -5.47 -4.64
C ILE A 94 6.26 -4.04 -5.17
N HIS A 95 6.68 -3.91 -6.40
CA HIS A 95 6.69 -2.66 -7.17
C HIS A 95 6.81 -2.96 -8.67
N SER A 96 6.69 -1.96 -9.52
CA SER A 96 6.62 -2.14 -10.98
C SER A 96 7.87 -2.76 -11.63
N ASN A 97 9.04 -2.77 -10.96
CA ASN A 97 10.26 -3.43 -11.47
C ASN A 97 10.28 -4.95 -11.17
N LYS A 98 9.37 -5.46 -10.37
CA LYS A 98 9.22 -6.91 -10.15
C LYS A 98 8.36 -7.51 -11.26
N THR A 99 8.67 -8.72 -11.69
CA THR A 99 7.87 -9.41 -12.72
C THR A 99 6.44 -9.66 -12.25
N GLN A 100 5.50 -9.77 -13.18
CA GLN A 100 4.10 -10.01 -12.83
C GLN A 100 3.93 -11.30 -12.00
N ASN A 101 4.61 -12.37 -12.40
CA ASN A 101 4.55 -13.66 -11.68
C ASN A 101 5.06 -13.51 -10.23
N TYR A 102 6.14 -12.75 -10.02
CA TYR A 102 6.66 -12.48 -8.67
C TYR A 102 5.63 -11.71 -7.84
N ARG A 103 4.99 -10.68 -8.41
CA ARG A 103 3.99 -9.87 -7.71
C ARG A 103 2.77 -10.71 -7.29
N ILE A 104 2.23 -11.52 -8.21
CA ILE A 104 1.09 -12.42 -7.93
C ILE A 104 1.46 -13.40 -6.82
N ARG A 105 2.66 -14.02 -6.90
CA ARG A 105 3.13 -14.95 -5.88
C ARG A 105 3.29 -14.27 -4.52
N SER A 106 3.88 -13.07 -4.47
CA SER A 106 4.07 -12.32 -3.21
C SER A 106 2.74 -11.93 -2.56
N ILE A 107 1.77 -11.48 -3.36
CA ILE A 107 0.43 -11.16 -2.86
C ILE A 107 -0.24 -12.42 -2.30
N ARG A 108 -0.16 -13.55 -3.00
CA ARG A 108 -0.72 -14.81 -2.55
C ARG A 108 -0.08 -15.29 -1.23
N GLN A 109 1.25 -15.25 -1.13
CA GLN A 109 1.97 -15.62 0.09
C GLN A 109 1.60 -14.72 1.27
N PHE A 110 1.41 -13.41 1.02
CA PHE A 110 0.94 -12.46 2.01
C PHE A 110 -0.51 -12.73 2.42
N ASP A 111 -1.37 -13.09 1.48
CA ASP A 111 -2.78 -13.41 1.75
C ASP A 111 -2.92 -14.69 2.57
N GLU A 112 -2.18 -15.73 2.22
CA GLU A 112 -2.11 -17.01 2.92
C GLU A 112 -1.40 -16.93 4.30
N GLY A 113 -0.77 -15.79 4.63
CA GLY A 113 -0.07 -15.59 5.90
C GLY A 113 1.36 -16.15 5.95
N ASN A 114 1.87 -16.65 4.82
CA ASN A 114 3.27 -17.12 4.71
C ASN A 114 4.27 -15.96 4.82
N ASN A 115 3.88 -14.78 4.32
CA ASN A 115 4.57 -13.52 4.58
C ASN A 115 3.66 -12.63 5.41
N ARG A 116 4.17 -12.09 6.50
CA ARG A 116 3.44 -11.19 7.39
C ARG A 116 3.58 -9.72 7.00
N ILE A 117 4.72 -9.36 6.39
CA ILE A 117 5.08 -7.99 6.06
C ILE A 117 5.19 -7.84 4.55
N LEU A 118 4.38 -6.97 3.96
CA LEU A 118 4.42 -6.65 2.53
C LEU A 118 4.81 -5.19 2.33
N VAL A 119 5.96 -4.95 1.72
CA VAL A 119 6.40 -3.60 1.31
C VAL A 119 5.92 -3.33 -0.11
N ALA A 120 5.22 -2.22 -0.32
CA ALA A 120 4.65 -1.86 -1.62
C ALA A 120 4.87 -0.38 -1.97
N THR A 121 4.90 -0.08 -3.26
CA THR A 121 4.79 1.31 -3.70
C THR A 121 3.34 1.69 -3.99
N ASP A 122 2.99 2.97 -3.80
CA ASP A 122 1.63 3.50 -3.94
C ASP A 122 0.97 3.21 -5.31
N VAL A 123 1.76 3.12 -6.38
CA VAL A 123 1.27 2.78 -7.72
C VAL A 123 0.64 1.38 -7.77
N MET A 124 1.05 0.48 -6.90
CA MET A 124 0.53 -0.89 -6.81
C MET A 124 -0.75 -1.00 -5.98
N ALA A 125 -1.07 0.01 -5.18
CA ALA A 125 -2.27 0.04 -4.35
C ALA A 125 -3.55 0.34 -5.14
N ARG A 126 -3.41 0.79 -6.38
CA ARG A 126 -4.54 1.23 -7.22
C ARG A 126 -5.00 0.20 -8.27
N GLY A 127 -4.58 -1.04 -8.16
CA GLY A 127 -5.10 -2.15 -8.96
C GLY A 127 -4.09 -2.91 -9.76
#